data_f708a83411aa69efa7aef6f981c0df91
#
_entry.id   f708a83411aa69efa7aef6f981c0df91
#
_cell.length_a   1.000
_cell.length_b   1.000
_cell.length_c   1.000
_cell.angle_alpha   90.00
_cell.angle_beta   90.00
_cell.angle_gamma   90.00
#
_symmetry.space_group_name_H-M   'P 1'
#
loop_
_entity.id
_entity.type
_entity.pdbx_description
1 polymer ?
#
loop_
_entity_poly.entity_id
_entity_poly.type
_entity_poly.pdbx_seq_one_letter_code
_entity_poly.pdbx_strand_id
1 'polypeptide(L)'
;MPIVSVKIIEKYFSEEQKTALIKELTDAFCHATFEAARPYIYVTIEEVPQGKWGLGGHPLPDADFLVNDLVPIFEDAADEFVKVYGVKRRRPRGPAATPPGDQGQD
;
A
#
# COMPACT_ATOMS: atom_id res chain seq x y z
N MET A 1 13.69 -18.51 -12.78
CA MET A 1 12.24 -18.37 -12.81
C MET A 1 11.80 -17.24 -11.92
N PRO A 2 11.12 -16.24 -12.45
CA PRO A 2 10.73 -15.10 -11.63
C PRO A 2 9.61 -15.44 -10.66
N ILE A 3 9.68 -14.89 -9.46
CA ILE A 3 8.67 -15.07 -8.43
C ILE A 3 8.23 -13.71 -7.93
N VAL A 4 6.94 -13.46 -7.97
CA VAL A 4 6.33 -12.27 -7.38
C VAL A 4 5.62 -12.71 -6.11
N SER A 5 6.02 -12.16 -4.98
CA SER A 5 5.45 -12.52 -3.69
C SER A 5 4.63 -11.36 -3.13
N VAL A 6 3.40 -11.66 -2.73
CA VAL A 6 2.51 -10.67 -2.14
C VAL A 6 2.12 -11.13 -0.75
N LYS A 7 2.25 -10.23 0.21
CA LYS A 7 1.79 -10.47 1.56
C LYS A 7 0.59 -9.60 1.84
N ILE A 8 -0.48 -10.18 2.30
CA ILE A 8 -1.70 -9.44 2.64
C ILE A 8 -2.24 -9.94 3.96
N ILE A 9 -3.05 -9.11 4.58
CA ILE A 9 -3.73 -9.53 5.81
C ILE A 9 -4.94 -10.37 5.41
N GLU A 10 -5.22 -11.44 6.14
CA GLU A 10 -6.30 -12.34 5.77
C GLU A 10 -7.67 -11.67 5.87
N LYS A 11 -8.61 -12.17 5.10
CA LYS A 11 -10.03 -11.78 5.14
C LYS A 11 -10.36 -10.39 4.60
N TYR A 12 -9.38 -9.64 4.13
CA TYR A 12 -9.66 -8.34 3.52
C TYR A 12 -10.07 -8.45 2.06
N PHE A 13 -9.63 -9.51 1.39
CA PHE A 13 -9.86 -9.65 -0.04
C PHE A 13 -10.57 -10.96 -0.33
N SER A 14 -11.48 -10.93 -1.31
CA SER A 14 -12.21 -12.12 -1.72
C SER A 14 -11.31 -13.06 -2.52
N GLU A 15 -11.76 -14.29 -2.69
CA GLU A 15 -11.04 -15.23 -3.54
C GLU A 15 -10.96 -14.74 -4.98
N GLU A 16 -12.01 -14.07 -5.44
CA GLU A 16 -12.03 -13.51 -6.79
C GLU A 16 -10.99 -12.41 -6.95
N GLN A 17 -10.86 -11.56 -5.93
CA GLN A 17 -9.86 -10.50 -5.95
C GLN A 17 -8.45 -11.08 -5.94
N LYS A 18 -8.21 -12.12 -5.17
CA LYS A 18 -6.89 -12.76 -5.12
C LYS A 18 -6.56 -13.42 -6.45
N THR A 19 -7.53 -14.06 -7.08
CA THR A 19 -7.34 -14.64 -8.41
C THR A 19 -7.01 -13.57 -9.43
N ALA A 20 -7.73 -12.46 -9.38
CA ALA A 20 -7.47 -11.34 -10.28
C ALA A 20 -6.08 -10.76 -10.04
N LEU A 21 -5.66 -10.68 -8.79
CA LEU A 21 -4.34 -10.15 -8.45
C LEU A 21 -3.23 -11.00 -9.06
N ILE A 22 -3.37 -12.33 -8.99
CA ILE A 22 -2.39 -13.23 -9.60
C ILE A 22 -2.30 -12.96 -11.11
N LYS A 23 -3.44 -12.85 -11.77
CA LYS A 23 -3.47 -12.59 -13.21
C LYS A 23 -2.87 -11.24 -13.55
N GLU A 24 -3.29 -10.21 -12.84
CA GLU A 24 -2.83 -8.85 -13.12
C GLU A 24 -1.33 -8.69 -12.89
N LEU A 25 -0.80 -9.29 -11.84
CA LEU A 25 0.63 -9.22 -11.57
C LEU A 25 1.43 -9.97 -12.63
N THR A 26 0.93 -11.11 -13.08
CA THR A 26 1.57 -11.84 -14.18
C THR A 26 1.57 -11.00 -15.45
N ASP A 27 0.43 -10.39 -15.77
CA ASP A 27 0.32 -9.53 -16.94
C ASP A 27 1.29 -8.36 -16.86
N ALA A 28 1.35 -7.72 -15.70
CA ALA A 28 2.23 -6.57 -15.50
C ALA A 28 3.69 -6.95 -15.68
N PHE A 29 4.08 -8.10 -15.15
CA PHE A 29 5.45 -8.57 -15.29
C PHE A 29 5.81 -8.82 -16.76
N CYS A 30 4.94 -9.49 -17.48
CA CYS A 30 5.16 -9.77 -18.91
C CYS A 30 5.20 -8.49 -19.71
N HIS A 31 4.32 -7.56 -19.39
CA HIS A 31 4.25 -6.29 -20.09
C HIS A 31 5.55 -5.49 -19.93
N ALA A 32 6.11 -5.55 -18.74
CA ALA A 32 7.34 -4.81 -18.44
C ALA A 32 8.60 -5.52 -18.96
N THR A 33 8.53 -6.82 -19.17
CA THR A 33 9.69 -7.60 -19.59
C THR A 33 9.46 -8.20 -20.99
N PHE A 34 8.92 -9.43 -21.04
CA PHE A 34 8.57 -10.05 -22.33
C PHE A 34 7.54 -11.13 -22.11
N GLU A 35 6.71 -11.31 -23.12
CA GLU A 35 5.55 -12.22 -23.05
C GLU A 35 5.97 -13.68 -22.91
N ALA A 36 7.10 -14.06 -23.46
CA ALA A 36 7.57 -15.44 -23.41
C ALA A 36 7.84 -15.93 -21.98
N ALA A 37 7.96 -15.01 -21.02
CA ALA A 37 8.18 -15.37 -19.63
C ALA A 37 6.92 -15.92 -18.95
N ARG A 38 5.75 -15.65 -19.51
CA ARG A 38 4.47 -15.95 -18.85
C ARG A 38 4.37 -17.36 -18.27
N PRO A 39 4.71 -18.43 -18.98
CA PRO A 39 4.57 -19.77 -18.42
C PRO A 39 5.50 -20.06 -17.23
N TYR A 40 6.47 -19.21 -16.99
CA TYR A 40 7.47 -19.44 -15.97
C TYR A 40 7.34 -18.53 -14.76
N ILE A 41 6.36 -17.62 -14.75
CA ILE A 41 6.20 -16.65 -13.68
C ILE A 41 5.37 -17.27 -12.56
N TYR A 42 5.91 -17.18 -11.35
CA TYR A 42 5.21 -17.61 -10.15
C TYR A 42 4.69 -16.38 -9.42
N VAL A 43 3.43 -16.40 -9.05
CA VAL A 43 2.87 -15.36 -8.18
C VAL A 43 2.33 -16.07 -6.95
N THR A 44 2.81 -15.68 -5.79
CA THR A 44 2.35 -16.28 -4.54
C THR A 44 1.71 -15.21 -3.68
N ILE A 45 0.63 -15.58 -3.02
CA ILE A 45 -0.07 -14.72 -2.08
C ILE A 45 -0.02 -15.38 -0.72
N GLU A 46 0.60 -14.70 0.24
CA GLU A 46 0.67 -15.18 1.60
C GLU A 46 -0.30 -14.37 2.44
N GLU A 47 -1.26 -15.03 3.08
CA GLU A 47 -2.22 -14.35 3.93
C GLU A 47 -1.76 -14.45 5.37
N VAL A 48 -1.52 -13.29 5.97
CA VAL A 48 -1.08 -13.22 7.36
C VAL A 48 -2.32 -13.14 8.24
N PRO A 49 -2.44 -14.00 9.27
CA PRO A 49 -3.60 -13.97 10.16
C PRO A 49 -3.79 -12.60 10.80
N GLN A 50 -5.05 -12.24 10.97
CA GLN A 50 -5.38 -11.01 11.68
C GLN A 50 -4.79 -11.06 13.08
N GLY A 51 -4.26 -9.93 13.52
CA GLY A 51 -3.57 -9.87 14.80
C GLY A 51 -2.10 -10.25 14.73
N LYS A 52 -1.64 -10.76 13.60
CA LYS A 52 -0.23 -11.09 13.37
C LYS A 52 0.45 -10.09 12.47
N TRP A 53 -0.23 -9.05 12.12
CA TRP A 53 0.28 -7.97 11.28
C TRP A 53 0.33 -6.71 12.13
N GLY A 54 1.47 -6.09 12.21
CA GLY A 54 1.63 -4.90 13.04
C GLY A 54 2.19 -3.73 12.27
N LEU A 55 1.79 -2.54 12.68
CA LEU A 55 2.30 -1.30 12.12
C LEU A 55 2.50 -0.33 13.29
N GLY A 56 3.73 0.13 13.48
CA GLY A 56 4.02 1.07 14.54
C GLY A 56 3.71 0.55 15.94
N GLY A 57 3.77 -0.78 16.11
CA GLY A 57 3.43 -1.40 17.38
C GLY A 57 1.95 -1.73 17.54
N HIS A 58 1.13 -1.39 16.57
CA HIS A 58 -0.32 -1.64 16.62
C HIS A 58 -0.67 -2.87 15.80
N PRO A 59 -1.29 -3.88 16.41
CA PRO A 59 -1.76 -5.02 15.64
C PRO A 59 -2.89 -4.58 14.71
N LEU A 60 -2.86 -5.03 13.48
CA LEU A 60 -3.90 -4.72 12.51
C LEU A 60 -4.82 -5.93 12.33
N PRO A 61 -6.07 -5.74 11.99
CA PRO A 61 -6.73 -4.46 11.73
C PRO A 61 -7.13 -3.74 13.02
N ASP A 62 -6.97 -2.43 13.01
CA ASP A 62 -7.40 -1.57 14.11
C ASP A 62 -8.00 -0.33 13.46
N ALA A 63 -9.31 -0.31 13.35
CA ALA A 63 -9.99 0.74 12.62
C ALA A 63 -9.78 2.12 13.23
N ASP A 64 -9.79 2.19 14.56
CA ASP A 64 -9.58 3.47 15.23
C ASP A 64 -8.20 4.02 14.93
N PHE A 65 -7.18 3.19 15.06
CA PHE A 65 -5.81 3.58 14.75
C PHE A 65 -5.67 4.02 13.29
N LEU A 66 -6.24 3.25 12.37
CA LEU A 66 -6.14 3.57 10.96
C LEU A 66 -6.75 4.92 10.62
N VAL A 67 -7.90 5.22 11.20
CA VAL A 67 -8.63 6.46 10.89
C VAL A 67 -8.04 7.66 11.61
N ASN A 68 -7.72 7.50 12.88
CA ASN A 68 -7.40 8.65 13.73
C ASN A 68 -5.92 8.92 13.86
N ASP A 69 -5.09 7.89 13.72
CA ASP A 69 -3.65 8.04 13.95
C ASP A 69 -2.81 7.85 12.71
N LEU A 70 -3.12 6.81 11.92
CA LEU A 70 -2.27 6.45 10.80
C LEU A 70 -2.26 7.49 9.69
N VAL A 71 -3.43 7.99 9.31
CA VAL A 71 -3.51 8.95 8.22
C VAL A 71 -2.78 10.25 8.56
N PRO A 72 -2.99 10.83 9.74
CA PRO A 72 -2.19 12.00 10.14
C PRO A 72 -0.69 11.72 10.20
N ILE A 73 -0.30 10.52 10.66
CA ILE A 73 1.12 10.16 10.72
C ILE A 73 1.74 10.15 9.32
N PHE A 74 1.03 9.64 8.33
CA PHE A 74 1.54 9.64 6.96
C PHE A 74 1.77 11.05 6.44
N GLU A 75 0.87 11.97 6.73
CA GLU A 75 1.05 13.34 6.29
C GLU A 75 2.26 13.99 6.97
N ASP A 76 2.42 13.76 8.25
CA ASP A 76 3.57 14.28 8.98
C ASP A 76 4.88 13.70 8.47
N ALA A 77 4.89 12.41 8.17
CA ALA A 77 6.08 11.77 7.63
C ALA A 77 6.44 12.35 6.27
N ALA A 78 5.45 12.65 5.45
CA ALA A 78 5.71 13.27 4.15
C ALA A 78 6.36 14.64 4.31
N ASP A 79 5.87 15.42 5.27
CA ASP A 79 6.47 16.73 5.55
C ASP A 79 7.91 16.59 6.02
N GLU A 80 8.17 15.61 6.85
CA GLU A 80 9.51 15.33 7.34
C GLU A 80 10.48 14.97 6.21
N PHE A 81 10.01 14.15 5.27
CA PHE A 81 10.81 13.82 4.09
C PHE A 81 11.15 15.05 3.26
N VAL A 82 10.20 15.96 3.13
CA VAL A 82 10.45 17.21 2.41
C VAL A 82 11.60 17.97 3.07
N LYS A 83 11.58 18.05 4.39
CA LYS A 83 12.64 18.77 5.13
C LYS A 83 13.99 18.08 5.03
N VAL A 84 14.00 16.78 5.23
CA VAL A 84 15.26 16.03 5.33
C VAL A 84 15.96 15.88 3.99
N TYR A 85 15.19 15.60 2.94
CA TYR A 85 15.75 15.30 1.63
C TYR A 85 15.60 16.43 0.62
N GLY A 86 14.94 17.51 1.01
CA GLY A 86 14.76 18.65 0.11
C GLY A 86 13.83 18.36 -1.05
N VAL A 87 13.01 17.33 -0.94
CA VAL A 87 12.07 16.96 -1.98
C VAL A 87 10.85 17.88 -1.92
N LYS A 88 10.44 18.38 -3.07
CA LYS A 88 9.29 19.25 -3.13
C LYS A 88 8.00 18.44 -3.22
N ARG A 89 7.02 18.81 -2.42
CA ARG A 89 5.71 18.18 -2.51
C ARG A 89 5.05 18.61 -3.82
N ARG A 90 4.44 17.66 -4.51
CA ARG A 90 3.78 17.94 -5.78
C ARG A 90 2.29 18.17 -5.63
N ARG A 91 1.74 17.90 -4.45
CA ARG A 91 0.32 18.08 -4.18
C ARG A 91 0.14 18.55 -2.74
N PRO A 92 -1.01 19.18 -2.44
CA PRO A 92 -1.30 19.65 -1.10
C PRO A 92 -1.42 18.50 -0.11
N ARG A 93 -1.34 18.85 1.18
CA ARG A 93 -1.61 17.89 2.23
C ARG A 93 -3.01 17.32 2.07
N GLY A 94 -3.17 16.05 2.46
CA GLY A 94 -4.47 15.40 2.36
C GLY A 94 -5.50 15.99 3.32
N PRO A 95 -6.78 15.74 3.05
CA PRO A 95 -7.85 16.32 3.87
C PRO A 95 -7.78 15.95 5.33
N ALA A 96 -7.28 14.78 5.67
CA ALA A 96 -7.20 14.33 7.05
C ALA A 96 -6.23 15.15 7.88
N ALA A 97 -5.23 15.77 7.26
CA ALA A 97 -4.22 16.57 7.94
C ALA A 97 -4.46 18.06 7.78
N THR A 98 -5.39 18.46 6.92
CA THR A 98 -5.64 19.86 6.61
C THR A 98 -6.93 20.31 7.25
N PRO A 99 -6.89 21.31 8.14
CA PRO A 99 -8.13 21.85 8.70
C PRO A 99 -9.03 22.36 7.58
N PRO A 100 -10.34 22.32 7.77
CA PRO A 100 -11.29 22.74 6.72
C PRO A 100 -11.02 24.14 6.16
N GLY A 101 -10.56 25.03 6.98
CA GLY A 101 -10.31 26.40 6.54
C GLY A 101 -9.07 26.58 5.70
N ASP A 102 -8.22 25.56 5.62
CA ASP A 102 -6.95 25.64 4.91
C ASP A 102 -6.99 25.00 3.53
N GLN A 103 -8.14 24.52 3.14
CA GLN A 103 -8.26 23.89 1.84
C GLN A 103 -7.99 24.90 0.75
N GLY A 104 -7.08 24.55 -0.12
CA GLY A 104 -6.69 25.45 -1.18
C GLY A 104 -5.53 26.37 -0.84
N GLN A 105 -4.98 26.25 0.33
CA GLN A 105 -3.83 27.02 0.74
C GLN A 105 -2.50 26.43 0.27
N ASP A 106 -2.50 25.21 -0.10
CA ASP A 106 -1.27 24.48 -0.46
C ASP A 106 -0.79 24.66 -1.86
#